data_fc6c56ba8cad5e36d5ff00063d4fc513
#
_entry.id   fc6c56ba8cad5e36d5ff00063d4fc513
#
_cell.length_a   1.000
_cell.length_b   1.000
_cell.length_c   1.000
_cell.angle_alpha   90.00
_cell.angle_beta   90.00
_cell.angle_gamma   90.00
#
_symmetry.space_group_name_H-M   'P 1'
#
loop_
_entity.id
_entity.type
_entity.pdbx_description
1 polymer ?
#
loop_
_entity_poly.entity_id
_entity_poly.type
_entity_poly.pdbx_seq_one_letter_code
_entity_poly.pdbx_strand_id
1 'polypeptide(L)'
;SGKVRYVVKDLPLPFHGQARGAALAARCVAELGGREAYWRMADALFLNQAKLSAELIERLAGEQGVDPARLAACMADKKTAERIDADVQEAGRLGITGTPSFVIGTAKGDIVTGTLVVGAQSETAFSARIEDALKKAEASR
;
A
#
# COMPACT_ATOMS: atom_id res chain seq x y z
N SER A 1 -16.99 2.59 -10.52
CA SER A 1 -17.09 2.99 -11.95
C SER A 1 -16.19 2.16 -12.88
N GLY A 2 -15.19 1.44 -12.34
CA GLY A 2 -14.27 0.60 -13.14
C GLY A 2 -13.25 1.36 -14.01
N LYS A 3 -13.24 2.68 -13.96
CA LYS A 3 -12.32 3.50 -14.77
C LYS A 3 -10.97 3.75 -14.11
N VAL A 4 -10.88 3.61 -12.78
CA VAL A 4 -9.66 3.87 -12.00
C VAL A 4 -9.26 2.62 -11.23
N ARG A 5 -7.97 2.28 -11.30
CA ARG A 5 -7.33 1.24 -10.47
C ARG A 5 -6.52 1.91 -9.38
N TYR A 6 -6.83 1.61 -8.13
CA TYR A 6 -6.03 2.03 -6.98
C TYR A 6 -5.07 0.91 -6.57
N VAL A 7 -3.80 1.24 -6.49
CA VAL A 7 -2.72 0.31 -6.12
C VAL A 7 -1.95 0.88 -4.95
N VAL A 8 -1.75 0.09 -3.91
CA VAL A 8 -0.94 0.45 -2.74
C VAL A 8 0.44 -0.17 -2.87
N LYS A 9 1.45 0.63 -2.62
CA LYS A 9 2.85 0.27 -2.50
C LYS A 9 3.33 0.52 -1.08
N ASP A 10 4.21 -0.34 -0.58
CA ASP A 10 4.73 -0.21 0.79
C ASP A 10 5.96 0.70 0.82
N LEU A 11 5.93 1.67 1.73
CA LEU A 11 7.08 2.50 2.05
C LEU A 11 7.23 2.63 3.58
N PRO A 12 7.66 1.56 4.26
CA PRO A 12 7.90 1.60 5.70
C PRO A 12 9.13 2.46 5.99
N LEU A 13 8.89 3.67 6.50
CA LEU A 13 9.96 4.62 6.80
C LEU A 13 10.75 4.14 8.03
N PRO A 14 12.09 4.22 8.03
CA PRO A 14 12.95 3.60 9.05
C PRO A 14 12.79 4.19 10.45
N PHE A 15 12.29 5.41 10.57
CA PHE A 15 12.02 6.06 11.86
C PHE A 15 10.67 5.70 12.47
N HIS A 16 9.83 4.93 11.78
CA HIS A 16 8.60 4.34 12.30
C HIS A 16 8.83 2.87 12.63
N GLY A 17 9.21 2.56 13.88
CA GLY A 17 9.69 1.24 14.29
C GLY A 17 8.78 0.06 13.96
N GLN A 18 7.45 0.26 13.93
CA GLN A 18 6.48 -0.79 13.60
C GLN A 18 6.04 -0.82 12.14
N ALA A 19 6.47 0.14 11.31
CA ALA A 19 5.98 0.26 9.94
C ALA A 19 6.30 -0.97 9.08
N ARG A 20 7.52 -1.53 9.19
CA ARG A 20 7.89 -2.72 8.42
C ARG A 20 7.11 -3.96 8.86
N GLY A 21 6.93 -4.15 10.18
CA GLY A 21 6.11 -5.26 10.71
C GLY A 21 4.65 -5.15 10.27
N ALA A 22 4.09 -3.94 10.30
CA ALA A 22 2.73 -3.67 9.82
C ALA A 22 2.58 -3.97 8.31
N ALA A 23 3.55 -3.56 7.49
CA ALA A 23 3.56 -3.83 6.05
C ALA A 23 3.64 -5.35 5.76
N LEU A 24 4.54 -6.07 6.45
CA LEU A 24 4.65 -7.54 6.33
C LEU A 24 3.33 -8.21 6.69
N ALA A 25 2.72 -7.84 7.81
CA ALA A 25 1.45 -8.42 8.26
C ALA A 25 0.32 -8.13 7.27
N ALA A 26 0.21 -6.90 6.75
CA ALA A 26 -0.82 -6.55 5.77
C ALA A 26 -0.67 -7.36 4.47
N ARG A 27 0.56 -7.55 3.98
CA ARG A 27 0.85 -8.40 2.81
C ARG A 27 0.45 -9.86 3.07
N CYS A 28 0.78 -10.39 4.26
CA CYS A 28 0.41 -11.74 4.64
C CYS A 28 -1.11 -11.91 4.79
N VAL A 29 -1.80 -10.92 5.34
CA VAL A 29 -3.27 -10.93 5.39
C VAL A 29 -3.86 -10.94 3.98
N ALA A 30 -3.28 -10.20 3.03
CA ALA A 30 -3.69 -10.25 1.63
C ALA A 30 -3.50 -11.64 1.01
N GLU A 31 -2.38 -12.28 1.27
CA GLU A 31 -2.05 -13.60 0.72
C GLU A 31 -2.91 -14.72 1.32
N LEU A 32 -3.15 -14.68 2.63
CA LEU A 32 -3.85 -15.70 3.37
C LEU A 32 -5.38 -15.54 3.42
N GLY A 33 -5.85 -14.29 3.39
CA GLY A 33 -7.26 -13.91 3.57
C GLY A 33 -7.88 -13.17 2.38
N GLY A 34 -7.08 -12.84 1.37
CA GLY A 34 -7.55 -12.19 0.16
C GLY A 34 -7.63 -10.66 0.23
N ARG A 35 -8.04 -10.06 -0.89
CA ARG A 35 -8.03 -8.61 -1.09
C ARG A 35 -8.89 -7.83 -0.09
N GLU A 36 -10.05 -8.34 0.26
CA GLU A 36 -10.94 -7.67 1.20
C GLU A 36 -10.36 -7.65 2.62
N ALA A 37 -9.74 -8.76 3.04
CA ALA A 37 -9.06 -8.84 4.32
C ALA A 37 -7.88 -7.85 4.38
N TYR A 38 -7.15 -7.68 3.28
CA TYR A 38 -6.09 -6.65 3.17
C TYR A 38 -6.61 -5.25 3.48
N TRP A 39 -7.71 -4.84 2.86
CA TRP A 39 -8.25 -3.49 3.05
C TRP A 39 -8.73 -3.28 4.49
N ARG A 40 -9.41 -4.25 5.09
CA ARG A 40 -9.80 -4.19 6.50
C ARG A 40 -8.58 -4.12 7.42
N MET A 41 -7.54 -4.89 7.12
CA MET A 41 -6.27 -4.85 7.88
C MET A 41 -5.59 -3.48 7.75
N ALA A 42 -5.51 -2.93 6.56
CA ALA A 42 -4.93 -1.62 6.31
C ALA A 42 -5.66 -0.52 7.10
N ASP A 43 -6.98 -0.49 7.06
CA ASP A 43 -7.81 0.44 7.84
C ASP A 43 -7.56 0.28 9.34
N ALA A 44 -7.51 -0.95 9.85
CA ALA A 44 -7.26 -1.23 11.25
C ALA A 44 -5.86 -0.77 11.69
N LEU A 45 -4.83 -0.96 10.86
CA LEU A 45 -3.48 -0.48 11.13
C LEU A 45 -3.41 1.04 11.20
N PHE A 46 -4.03 1.76 10.26
CA PHE A 46 -4.07 3.22 10.27
C PHE A 46 -4.83 3.77 11.47
N LEU A 47 -5.98 3.20 11.81
CA LEU A 47 -6.76 3.59 12.99
C LEU A 47 -5.99 3.41 14.31
N ASN A 48 -5.04 2.49 14.35
CA ASN A 48 -4.24 2.16 15.52
C ASN A 48 -2.78 2.64 15.42
N GLN A 49 -2.42 3.45 14.44
CA GLN A 49 -1.02 3.81 14.13
C GLN A 49 -0.24 4.37 15.33
N ALA A 50 -0.88 5.13 16.21
CA ALA A 50 -0.24 5.74 17.36
C ALA A 50 0.19 4.74 18.45
N LYS A 51 -0.33 3.52 18.44
CA LYS A 51 -0.11 2.49 19.47
C LYS A 51 0.28 1.12 18.91
N LEU A 52 0.76 1.07 17.67
CA LEU A 52 1.17 -0.18 17.04
C LEU A 52 2.28 -0.86 17.86
N SER A 53 2.09 -2.15 18.10
CA SER A 53 3.06 -3.08 18.64
C SER A 53 2.96 -4.40 17.85
N ALA A 54 3.95 -5.29 18.02
CA ALA A 54 3.90 -6.60 17.38
C ALA A 54 2.63 -7.37 17.77
N GLU A 55 2.29 -7.38 19.05
CA GLU A 55 1.11 -8.08 19.60
C GLU A 55 -0.20 -7.48 19.04
N LEU A 56 -0.26 -6.15 18.89
CA LEU A 56 -1.43 -5.51 18.31
C LEU A 56 -1.58 -5.85 16.83
N ILE A 57 -0.50 -5.85 16.08
CA ILE A 57 -0.49 -6.21 14.66
C ILE A 57 -0.95 -7.66 14.47
N GLU A 58 -0.45 -8.60 15.27
CA GLU A 58 -0.89 -10.01 15.24
C GLU A 58 -2.38 -10.15 15.57
N ARG A 59 -2.86 -9.45 16.61
CA ARG A 59 -4.28 -9.45 16.96
C ARG A 59 -5.16 -8.90 15.84
N LEU A 60 -4.78 -7.78 15.24
CA LEU A 60 -5.51 -7.19 14.10
C LEU A 60 -5.58 -8.13 12.90
N ALA A 61 -4.50 -8.88 12.62
CA ALA A 61 -4.50 -9.90 11.58
C ALA A 61 -5.43 -11.08 11.91
N GLY A 62 -5.46 -11.50 13.19
CA GLY A 62 -6.40 -12.52 13.68
C GLY A 62 -7.85 -12.10 13.52
N GLU A 63 -8.18 -10.83 13.75
CA GLU A 63 -9.51 -10.25 13.52
C GLU A 63 -9.93 -10.29 12.03
N GLN A 64 -8.96 -10.43 11.10
CA GLN A 64 -9.21 -10.66 9.67
C GLN A 64 -9.37 -12.16 9.32
N GLY A 65 -9.37 -13.04 10.30
CA GLY A 65 -9.54 -14.50 10.11
C GLY A 65 -8.24 -15.20 9.73
N VAL A 66 -7.08 -14.60 9.94
CA VAL A 66 -5.79 -15.23 9.65
C VAL A 66 -5.27 -15.98 10.89
N ASP A 67 -4.92 -17.25 10.69
CA ASP A 67 -4.31 -18.08 11.73
C ASP A 67 -2.94 -17.54 12.14
N PRO A 68 -2.65 -17.41 13.46
CA PRO A 68 -1.40 -16.82 13.94
C PRO A 68 -0.13 -17.55 13.48
N ALA A 69 -0.14 -18.88 13.42
CA ALA A 69 1.02 -19.65 12.99
C ALA A 69 1.28 -19.47 11.48
N ARG A 70 0.22 -19.38 10.67
CA ARG A 70 0.32 -19.08 9.24
C ARG A 70 0.80 -17.64 9.01
N LEU A 71 0.33 -16.69 9.80
CA LEU A 71 0.81 -15.31 9.77
C LEU A 71 2.31 -15.25 10.04
N ALA A 72 2.75 -15.86 11.14
CA ALA A 72 4.16 -15.88 11.54
C ALA A 72 5.05 -16.51 10.45
N ALA A 73 4.64 -17.63 9.88
CA ALA A 73 5.36 -18.29 8.79
C ALA A 73 5.46 -17.38 7.54
N CYS A 74 4.37 -16.73 7.14
CA CYS A 74 4.34 -15.81 6.03
C CYS A 74 5.23 -14.57 6.26
N MET A 75 5.16 -13.99 7.46
CA MET A 75 5.98 -12.81 7.81
C MET A 75 7.48 -13.13 7.87
N ALA A 76 7.84 -14.39 8.16
CA ALA A 76 9.22 -14.88 8.14
C ALA A 76 9.69 -15.27 6.72
N ASP A 77 8.80 -15.38 5.75
CA ASP A 77 9.17 -15.72 4.38
C ASP A 77 9.93 -14.56 3.72
N LYS A 78 11.12 -14.89 3.24
CA LYS A 78 11.99 -13.95 2.51
C LYS A 78 11.30 -13.29 1.32
N LYS A 79 10.44 -14.00 0.60
CA LYS A 79 9.69 -13.47 -0.54
C LYS A 79 8.75 -12.33 -0.16
N THR A 80 8.14 -12.39 1.03
CA THR A 80 7.29 -11.28 1.51
C THR A 80 8.11 -10.04 1.79
N ALA A 81 9.28 -10.20 2.43
CA ALA A 81 10.21 -9.09 2.66
C ALA A 81 10.74 -8.50 1.34
N GLU A 82 11.11 -9.33 0.38
CA GLU A 82 11.61 -8.91 -0.94
C GLU A 82 10.59 -8.06 -1.71
N ARG A 83 9.29 -8.35 -1.58
CA ARG A 83 8.22 -7.53 -2.20
C ARG A 83 8.19 -6.11 -1.62
N ILE A 84 8.33 -5.98 -0.30
CA ILE A 84 8.40 -4.67 0.36
C ILE A 84 9.67 -3.93 -0.05
N ASP A 85 10.81 -4.63 -0.08
CA ASP A 85 12.09 -4.05 -0.49
C ASP A 85 12.05 -3.57 -1.94
N ALA A 86 11.36 -4.27 -2.83
CA ALA A 86 11.14 -3.85 -4.21
C ALA A 86 10.32 -2.55 -4.30
N ASP A 87 9.26 -2.41 -3.49
CA ASP A 87 8.46 -1.18 -3.42
C ASP A 87 9.30 -0.01 -2.88
N VAL A 88 10.10 -0.23 -1.85
CA VAL A 88 11.03 0.78 -1.29
C VAL A 88 12.07 1.22 -2.34
N GLN A 89 12.64 0.28 -3.08
CA GLN A 89 13.59 0.59 -4.16
C GLN A 89 12.93 1.38 -5.29
N GLU A 90 11.70 1.02 -5.66
CA GLU A 90 10.93 1.76 -6.67
C GLU A 90 10.66 3.20 -6.20
N ALA A 91 10.23 3.39 -4.97
CA ALA A 91 10.05 4.71 -4.36
C ALA A 91 11.35 5.54 -4.43
N GLY A 92 12.50 4.93 -4.08
CA GLY A 92 13.80 5.57 -4.16
C GLY A 92 14.17 6.01 -5.59
N ARG A 93 13.90 5.18 -6.60
CA ARG A 93 14.12 5.53 -8.02
C ARG A 93 13.24 6.69 -8.48
N LEU A 94 12.06 6.83 -7.90
CA LEU A 94 11.12 7.92 -8.18
C LEU A 94 11.37 9.18 -7.34
N GLY A 95 12.38 9.17 -6.46
CA GLY A 95 12.66 10.27 -5.54
C GLY A 95 11.61 10.46 -4.44
N ILE A 96 10.83 9.43 -4.14
CA ILE A 96 9.83 9.43 -3.08
C ILE A 96 10.52 9.13 -1.74
N THR A 97 10.50 10.09 -0.83
CA THR A 97 11.17 10.00 0.48
C THR A 97 10.22 10.05 1.66
N GLY A 98 8.91 10.15 1.42
CA GLY A 98 7.91 10.28 2.48
C GLY A 98 6.52 9.83 2.06
N THR A 99 5.66 9.70 3.06
CA THR A 99 4.27 9.28 2.93
C THR A 99 3.30 10.32 3.47
N PRO A 100 2.09 10.43 2.89
CA PRO A 100 1.68 9.77 1.67
C PRO A 100 2.31 10.39 0.42
N SER A 101 2.54 9.56 -0.60
CA SER A 101 2.93 10.01 -1.94
C SER A 101 2.15 9.20 -2.98
N PHE A 102 1.80 9.81 -4.10
CA PHE A 102 0.95 9.20 -5.12
C PHE A 102 1.53 9.42 -6.51
N VAL A 103 1.38 8.44 -7.39
CA VAL A 103 1.58 8.61 -8.83
C VAL A 103 0.21 8.47 -9.49
N ILE A 104 -0.26 9.54 -10.13
CA ILE A 104 -1.56 9.57 -10.80
C ILE A 104 -1.30 9.68 -12.31
N GLY A 105 -1.79 8.70 -13.07
CA GLY A 105 -1.51 8.65 -14.50
C GLY A 105 -2.22 7.50 -15.19
N THR A 106 -1.72 7.16 -16.38
CA THR A 106 -2.23 6.07 -17.20
C THR A 106 -1.35 4.83 -17.08
N ALA A 107 -1.94 3.64 -17.14
CA ALA A 107 -1.24 2.38 -17.07
C ALA A 107 -1.25 1.68 -18.45
N LYS A 108 -0.08 1.16 -18.85
CA LYS A 108 0.06 0.28 -20.00
C LYS A 108 0.78 -0.98 -19.53
N GLY A 109 0.04 -2.08 -19.36
CA GLY A 109 0.53 -3.24 -18.64
C GLY A 109 0.87 -2.88 -17.18
N ASP A 110 2.09 -3.18 -16.76
CA ASP A 110 2.58 -2.89 -15.40
C ASP A 110 3.29 -1.53 -15.27
N ILE A 111 3.40 -0.79 -16.37
CA ILE A 111 4.05 0.53 -16.38
C ILE A 111 2.98 1.62 -16.19
N VAL A 112 3.18 2.46 -15.19
CA VAL A 112 2.37 3.65 -14.96
C VAL A 112 3.18 4.88 -15.35
N THR A 113 2.62 5.68 -16.26
CA THR A 113 3.17 6.99 -16.62
C THR A 113 2.27 8.08 -16.08
N GLY A 114 2.79 8.93 -15.23
CA GLY A 114 1.95 9.90 -14.54
C GLY A 114 2.73 10.97 -13.80
N THR A 115 2.02 11.71 -12.95
CA THR A 115 2.56 12.82 -12.16
C THR A 115 2.68 12.37 -10.71
N LEU A 116 3.85 12.62 -10.11
CA LEU A 116 4.08 12.46 -8.67
C LEU A 116 3.36 13.57 -7.90
N VAL A 117 2.60 13.16 -6.89
CA VAL A 117 1.92 14.05 -5.93
C VAL A 117 2.42 13.71 -4.54
N VAL A 118 3.11 14.64 -3.90
CA VAL A 118 3.68 14.46 -2.57
C VAL A 118 2.74 15.04 -1.51
N GLY A 119 2.50 14.29 -0.46
CA GLY A 119 1.65 14.68 0.66
C GLY A 119 0.16 14.50 0.41
N ALA A 120 -0.61 14.61 1.48
CA ALA A 120 -2.06 14.60 1.42
C ALA A 120 -2.57 15.89 0.75
N GLN A 121 -3.46 15.72 -0.22
CA GLN A 121 -4.12 16.81 -0.94
C GLN A 121 -5.62 16.79 -0.66
N SER A 122 -6.32 17.87 -1.01
CA SER A 122 -7.78 17.91 -0.93
C SER A 122 -8.41 16.92 -1.92
N GLU A 123 -9.62 16.46 -1.62
CA GLU A 123 -10.42 15.62 -2.52
C GLU A 123 -10.58 16.27 -3.89
N THR A 124 -10.86 17.58 -3.94
CA THR A 124 -10.98 18.34 -5.19
C THR A 124 -9.69 18.28 -6.02
N ALA A 125 -8.52 18.42 -5.38
CA ALA A 125 -7.24 18.35 -6.08
C ALA A 125 -6.95 16.95 -6.64
N PHE A 126 -7.29 15.89 -5.90
CA PHE A 126 -7.18 14.51 -6.38
C PHE A 126 -8.15 14.25 -7.54
N SER A 127 -9.42 14.64 -7.40
CA SER A 127 -10.44 14.46 -8.43
C SER A 127 -10.02 15.11 -9.75
N ALA A 128 -9.57 16.37 -9.71
CA ALA A 128 -9.11 17.08 -10.90
C ALA A 128 -7.96 16.36 -11.62
N ARG A 129 -6.98 15.83 -10.87
CA ARG A 129 -5.85 15.08 -11.44
C ARG A 129 -6.26 13.74 -12.04
N ILE A 130 -7.19 13.05 -11.39
CA ILE A 130 -7.74 11.78 -11.89
C ILE A 130 -8.53 12.01 -13.18
N GLU A 131 -9.37 13.04 -13.22
CA GLU A 131 -10.13 13.42 -14.42
C GLU A 131 -9.23 13.79 -15.59
N ASP A 132 -8.15 14.55 -15.34
CA ASP A 132 -7.16 14.87 -16.38
C ASP A 132 -6.46 13.61 -16.92
N ALA A 133 -6.08 12.68 -16.04
CA ALA A 133 -5.50 11.42 -16.44
C ALA A 133 -6.50 10.55 -17.27
N LEU A 134 -7.78 10.55 -16.90
CA LEU A 134 -8.82 9.85 -17.65
C LEU A 134 -9.00 10.44 -19.06
N LYS A 135 -9.05 11.78 -19.20
CA LYS A 135 -9.12 12.45 -20.51
C LYS A 135 -7.93 12.08 -21.41
N LYS A 136 -6.70 12.06 -20.83
CA LYS A 136 -5.49 11.66 -21.56
C LYS A 136 -5.55 10.20 -22.01
N ALA A 137 -6.06 9.31 -21.14
CA ALA A 137 -6.23 7.90 -21.48
C ALA A 137 -7.25 7.68 -22.62
N GLU A 138 -8.33 8.45 -22.64
CA GLU A 138 -9.35 8.40 -23.70
C GLU A 138 -8.81 8.94 -25.05
N ALA A 139 -8.00 10.00 -25.01
CA ALA A 139 -7.38 10.58 -26.20
C ALA A 139 -6.28 9.70 -26.84
N SER A 140 -5.76 8.73 -26.08
CA SER A 140 -4.66 7.83 -26.52
C SER A 140 -5.17 6.47 -27.04
N ARG A 141 -6.49 6.28 -27.15
CA ARG A 141 -7.14 5.08 -27.70
C ARG A 141 -7.47 5.25 -29.17
#